data_d0c05fd127762c583a16ccd8f3f25626
#
_entry.id   d0c05fd127762c583a16ccd8f3f25626
#
_cell.length_a   1.000
_cell.length_b   1.000
_cell.length_c   1.000
_cell.angle_alpha   90.00
_cell.angle_beta   90.00
_cell.angle_gamma   90.00
#
_symmetry.space_group_name_H-M   'P 1'
#
loop_
_entity.id
_entity.type
_entity.pdbx_description
1 polymer ?
#
loop_
_entity_poly.entity_id
_entity_poly.type
_entity_poly.pdbx_seq_one_letter_code
_entity_poly.pdbx_strand_id
1 'polypeptide(L)'
;MTAINELAPTGKLRAGMNLGNNLFTRKNESGELLGVSVDLMQELAKRLGVSLEMVVYEQPGQVADDATKGVWDIAILAIEKTRAKTISFSPAMTEIEAGYVVHQNSTLKSTKEVDAKGVKIAAPAKAGYELYLTSALKNASIVRTKNFASSIQIFNEN
;
A
#
# COMPACT_ATOMS: atom_id res chain seq x y z
N MET A 1 -2.30 12.69 27.42
CA MET A 1 -1.58 13.19 26.22
C MET A 1 -2.64 13.71 25.25
N THR A 2 -2.39 14.81 24.56
CA THR A 2 -3.31 15.33 23.55
C THR A 2 -3.01 14.65 22.20
N ALA A 3 -3.99 14.57 21.31
CA ALA A 3 -3.81 14.02 19.97
C ALA A 3 -2.64 14.67 19.19
N ILE A 4 -2.40 15.95 19.41
CA ILE A 4 -1.27 16.68 18.81
C ILE A 4 0.06 16.08 19.25
N ASN A 5 0.24 15.77 20.53
CA ASN A 5 1.50 15.23 21.06
C ASN A 5 1.80 13.82 20.50
N GLU A 6 0.77 13.07 20.12
CA GLU A 6 0.92 11.73 19.55
C GLU A 6 1.13 11.75 18.03
N LEU A 7 0.37 12.60 17.32
CA LEU A 7 0.36 12.64 15.85
C LEU A 7 1.34 13.64 15.25
N ALA A 8 1.80 14.62 16.02
CA ALA A 8 2.75 15.63 15.57
C ALA A 8 3.82 15.91 16.63
N PRO A 9 4.57 14.88 17.10
CA PRO A 9 5.52 15.01 18.19
C PRO A 9 6.68 15.96 17.88
N THR A 10 6.92 16.26 16.62
CA THR A 10 7.96 17.21 16.15
C THR A 10 7.43 18.61 15.88
N GLY A 11 6.15 18.89 16.19
CA GLY A 11 5.47 20.14 15.83
C GLY A 11 4.94 20.18 14.38
N LYS A 12 5.14 19.10 13.63
CA LYS A 12 4.62 18.89 12.27
C LYS A 12 3.94 17.53 12.20
N LEU A 13 2.92 17.40 11.35
CA LEU A 13 2.37 16.11 10.95
C LEU A 13 3.19 15.59 9.76
N ARG A 14 4.00 14.55 9.95
CA ARG A 14 4.76 13.90 8.89
C ARG A 14 3.94 12.75 8.33
N ALA A 15 3.50 12.88 7.07
CA ALA A 15 2.64 11.90 6.42
C ALA A 15 3.42 11.04 5.42
N GLY A 16 3.44 9.72 5.63
CA GLY A 16 4.01 8.75 4.69
C GLY A 16 3.09 8.56 3.47
N MET A 17 3.52 9.05 2.30
CA MET A 17 2.76 9.06 1.06
C MET A 17 3.21 7.95 0.13
N ASN A 18 2.31 7.03 -0.21
CA ASN A 18 2.59 5.85 -1.02
C ASN A 18 2.16 6.04 -2.47
N LEU A 19 3.11 6.19 -3.39
CA LEU A 19 2.86 6.28 -4.83
C LEU A 19 2.54 4.93 -5.50
N GLY A 20 2.76 3.81 -4.82
CA GLY A 20 2.46 2.47 -5.35
C GLY A 20 0.96 2.17 -5.48
N ASN A 21 0.08 3.08 -5.04
CA ASN A 21 -1.36 2.99 -5.23
C ASN A 21 -1.92 4.33 -5.73
N ASN A 22 -2.05 4.44 -7.05
CA ASN A 22 -2.53 5.64 -7.74
C ASN A 22 -3.98 6.03 -7.40
N LEU A 23 -4.78 5.13 -6.82
CA LEU A 23 -6.12 5.46 -6.33
C LEU A 23 -6.07 6.45 -5.16
N PHE A 24 -5.02 6.37 -4.34
CA PHE A 24 -4.90 7.21 -3.15
C PHE A 24 -3.90 8.34 -3.31
N THR A 25 -2.77 8.09 -3.96
CA THR A 25 -1.70 9.09 -4.12
C THR A 25 -1.08 8.97 -5.50
N ARG A 26 -1.01 10.07 -6.23
CA ARG A 26 -0.32 10.18 -7.51
C ARG A 26 0.43 11.50 -7.62
N LYS A 27 1.37 11.58 -8.54
CA LYS A 27 1.99 12.85 -8.97
C LYS A 27 1.36 13.30 -10.28
N ASN A 28 1.13 14.60 -10.41
CA ASN A 28 0.82 15.22 -11.71
C ASN A 28 2.12 15.49 -12.49
N GLU A 29 2.00 16.07 -13.69
CA GLU A 29 3.13 16.38 -14.57
C GLU A 29 4.11 17.40 -13.95
N SER A 30 3.63 18.28 -13.07
CA SER A 30 4.47 19.24 -12.33
C SER A 30 5.13 18.63 -11.08
N GLY A 31 4.88 17.35 -10.79
CA GLY A 31 5.43 16.65 -9.61
C GLY A 31 4.65 16.87 -8.32
N GLU A 32 3.52 17.58 -8.37
CA GLU A 32 2.65 17.82 -7.23
C GLU A 32 1.90 16.54 -6.84
N LEU A 33 1.77 16.29 -5.54
CA LEU A 33 1.01 15.17 -5.00
C LEU A 33 -0.47 15.47 -5.01
N LEU A 34 -1.26 14.53 -5.52
CA LEU A 34 -2.71 14.59 -5.62
C LEU A 34 -3.34 13.28 -5.14
N GLY A 35 -4.59 13.35 -4.69
CA GLY A 35 -5.44 12.20 -4.37
C GLY A 35 -5.94 12.19 -2.95
N VAL A 36 -6.81 11.23 -2.66
CA VAL A 36 -7.53 11.14 -1.38
C VAL A 36 -6.60 11.15 -0.17
N SER A 37 -5.43 10.51 -0.26
CA SER A 37 -4.45 10.53 0.84
C SER A 37 -3.93 11.94 1.11
N VAL A 38 -3.68 12.72 0.05
CA VAL A 38 -3.19 14.09 0.17
C VAL A 38 -4.24 14.97 0.85
N ASP A 39 -5.48 14.91 0.35
CA ASP A 39 -6.59 15.71 0.89
C ASP A 39 -6.85 15.40 2.36
N LEU A 40 -6.84 14.11 2.73
CA LEU A 40 -7.03 13.68 4.12
C LEU A 40 -5.90 14.15 5.04
N MET A 41 -4.64 14.08 4.60
CA MET A 41 -3.52 14.54 5.42
C MET A 41 -3.51 16.07 5.57
N GLN A 42 -3.89 16.80 4.53
CA GLN A 42 -4.07 18.26 4.59
C GLN A 42 -5.18 18.65 5.58
N GLU A 43 -6.34 18.00 5.51
CA GLU A 43 -7.46 18.27 6.42
C GLU A 43 -7.09 17.87 7.87
N LEU A 44 -6.38 16.76 8.07
CA LEU A 44 -5.94 16.36 9.41
C LEU A 44 -4.96 17.38 10.01
N ALA A 45 -3.95 17.80 9.25
CA ALA A 45 -2.98 18.80 9.70
C ALA A 45 -3.68 20.12 10.05
N LYS A 46 -4.63 20.55 9.23
CA LYS A 46 -5.46 21.73 9.48
C LYS A 46 -6.24 21.60 10.78
N ARG A 47 -6.90 20.46 11.03
CA ARG A 47 -7.66 20.23 12.29
C ARG A 47 -6.77 20.18 13.52
N LEU A 48 -5.56 19.68 13.40
CA LEU A 48 -4.57 19.67 14.47
C LEU A 48 -3.90 21.03 14.67
N GLY A 49 -4.03 21.97 13.74
CA GLY A 49 -3.38 23.26 13.79
C GLY A 49 -1.84 23.19 13.63
N VAL A 50 -1.35 22.19 12.87
CA VAL A 50 0.08 21.98 12.64
C VAL A 50 0.41 22.01 11.14
N SER A 51 1.69 22.24 10.81
CA SER A 51 2.15 22.12 9.41
C SER A 51 2.20 20.66 8.96
N LEU A 52 1.98 20.41 7.66
CA LEU A 52 2.09 19.09 7.03
C LEU A 52 3.43 18.96 6.32
N GLU A 53 4.09 17.83 6.55
CA GLU A 53 5.27 17.37 5.79
C GLU A 53 4.95 16.03 5.12
N MET A 54 5.08 15.93 3.81
CA MET A 54 4.80 14.72 3.06
C MET A 54 6.09 13.95 2.77
N VAL A 55 6.23 12.75 3.34
CA VAL A 55 7.36 11.84 3.12
C VAL A 55 6.97 10.84 2.03
N VAL A 56 7.54 10.98 0.84
CA VAL A 56 7.11 10.25 -0.37
C VAL A 56 7.86 8.95 -0.53
N TYR A 57 7.13 7.88 -0.83
CA TYR A 57 7.63 6.53 -1.09
C TYR A 57 7.08 5.99 -2.40
N GLU A 58 7.90 5.27 -3.14
CA GLU A 58 7.50 4.62 -4.40
C GLU A 58 6.63 3.37 -4.16
N GLN A 59 6.81 2.70 -3.02
CA GLN A 59 6.13 1.44 -2.73
C GLN A 59 5.63 1.37 -1.28
N PRO A 60 4.48 0.70 -1.02
CA PRO A 60 3.90 0.58 0.31
C PRO A 60 4.79 -0.17 1.30
N GLY A 61 5.65 -1.07 0.80
CA GLY A 61 6.61 -1.78 1.64
C GLY A 61 7.63 -0.85 2.27
N GLN A 62 8.10 0.17 1.55
CA GLN A 62 9.05 1.16 2.06
C GLN A 62 8.44 1.99 3.19
N VAL A 63 7.16 2.39 3.05
CA VAL A 63 6.44 3.08 4.13
C VAL A 63 6.41 2.21 5.39
N ALA A 64 6.05 0.93 5.25
CA ALA A 64 5.99 0.00 6.38
C ALA A 64 7.37 -0.28 7.00
N ASP A 65 8.42 -0.39 6.19
CA ASP A 65 9.80 -0.61 6.66
C ASP A 65 10.33 0.59 7.48
N ASP A 66 9.79 1.78 7.29
CA ASP A 66 10.17 2.99 8.02
C ASP A 66 9.29 3.30 9.25
N ALA A 67 8.28 2.46 9.52
CA ALA A 67 7.33 2.67 10.62
C ALA A 67 7.98 2.82 12.01
N THR A 68 9.11 2.14 12.23
CA THR A 68 9.83 2.19 13.52
C THR A 68 11.02 3.16 13.53
N LYS A 69 11.26 3.86 12.41
CA LYS A 69 12.43 4.75 12.26
C LYS A 69 12.13 6.21 12.61
N GLY A 70 10.87 6.53 12.96
CA GLY A 70 10.45 7.88 13.29
C GLY A 70 10.56 8.86 12.12
N VAL A 71 10.40 8.37 10.87
CA VAL A 71 10.47 9.18 9.65
C VAL A 71 9.12 9.82 9.33
N TRP A 72 8.04 9.13 9.65
CA TRP A 72 6.66 9.59 9.50
C TRP A 72 5.84 9.31 10.77
N ASP A 73 4.74 10.02 10.95
CA ASP A 73 3.84 9.90 12.11
C ASP A 73 2.53 9.21 11.72
N ILE A 74 2.07 9.40 10.48
CA ILE A 74 0.84 8.82 9.94
C ILE A 74 1.03 8.39 8.50
N ALA A 75 0.33 7.33 8.08
CA ALA A 75 0.31 6.88 6.68
C ALA A 75 -1.00 6.16 6.36
N ILE A 76 -1.36 6.11 5.07
CA ILE A 76 -2.47 5.28 4.58
C ILE A 76 -1.89 4.00 3.99
N LEU A 77 -2.16 2.89 4.66
CA LEU A 77 -1.67 1.56 4.30
C LEU A 77 -2.78 0.52 4.45
N ALA A 78 -2.70 -0.55 3.67
CA ALA A 78 -3.54 -1.72 3.89
C ALA A 78 -3.29 -2.32 5.28
N ILE A 79 -4.35 -2.59 6.00
CA ILE A 79 -4.31 -3.31 7.28
C ILE A 79 -3.89 -4.75 6.99
N GLU A 80 -2.74 -5.15 7.54
CA GLU A 80 -2.16 -6.47 7.33
C GLU A 80 -1.46 -6.95 8.60
N LYS A 81 -1.53 -8.26 8.88
CA LYS A 81 -1.05 -8.87 10.13
C LYS A 81 0.43 -8.58 10.44
N THR A 82 1.28 -8.58 9.41
CA THR A 82 2.70 -8.32 9.59
C THR A 82 2.94 -6.86 9.95
N ARG A 83 2.25 -5.93 9.30
CA ARG A 83 2.32 -4.49 9.58
C ARG A 83 1.76 -4.14 10.96
N ALA A 84 0.69 -4.81 11.38
CA ALA A 84 0.08 -4.59 12.69
C ALA A 84 0.97 -4.94 13.89
N LYS A 85 2.12 -5.58 13.66
CA LYS A 85 3.13 -5.80 14.71
C LYS A 85 3.88 -4.54 15.10
N THR A 86 3.96 -3.57 14.20
CA THR A 86 4.75 -2.34 14.37
C THR A 86 3.98 -1.07 14.09
N ILE A 87 2.79 -1.17 13.47
CA ILE A 87 1.93 -0.05 13.12
C ILE A 87 0.59 -0.21 13.83
N SER A 88 0.18 0.81 14.56
CA SER A 88 -1.18 0.89 15.12
C SER A 88 -2.13 1.39 14.02
N PHE A 89 -3.20 0.65 13.78
CA PHE A 89 -4.21 1.00 12.78
C PHE A 89 -5.47 1.55 13.44
N SER A 90 -6.06 2.59 12.83
CA SER A 90 -7.45 2.97 13.07
C SER A 90 -8.40 1.93 12.46
N PRO A 91 -9.73 2.00 12.71
CA PRO A 91 -10.69 1.30 11.87
C PRO A 91 -10.48 1.64 10.40
N ALA A 92 -10.77 0.68 9.51
CA ALA A 92 -10.60 0.88 8.07
C ALA A 92 -11.44 2.07 7.59
N MET A 93 -10.80 3.00 6.87
CA MET A 93 -11.50 4.13 6.28
C MET A 93 -12.23 3.76 4.98
N THR A 94 -11.77 2.69 4.32
CA THR A 94 -12.35 2.13 3.09
C THR A 94 -11.91 0.70 2.90
N GLU A 95 -12.66 -0.05 2.12
CA GLU A 95 -12.32 -1.39 1.66
C GLU A 95 -12.14 -1.38 0.14
N ILE A 96 -11.15 -2.13 -0.35
CA ILE A 96 -10.87 -2.29 -1.77
C ILE A 96 -10.85 -3.77 -2.08
N GLU A 97 -11.68 -4.18 -3.04
CA GLU A 97 -11.62 -5.55 -3.54
C GLU A 97 -10.34 -5.76 -4.34
N ALA A 98 -9.67 -6.88 -4.07
CA ALA A 98 -8.55 -7.35 -4.86
C ALA A 98 -8.98 -8.58 -5.68
N GLY A 99 -8.61 -8.57 -6.96
CA GLY A 99 -8.90 -9.66 -7.88
C GLY A 99 -7.65 -10.15 -8.60
N TYR A 100 -7.80 -11.27 -9.29
CA TYR A 100 -6.77 -11.76 -10.20
C TYR A 100 -7.10 -11.36 -11.64
N VAL A 101 -6.08 -10.97 -12.36
CA VAL A 101 -6.16 -10.78 -13.80
C VAL A 101 -5.60 -12.04 -14.47
N VAL A 102 -6.33 -12.58 -15.43
CA VAL A 102 -5.92 -13.74 -16.23
C VAL A 102 -6.09 -13.43 -17.72
N HIS A 103 -5.33 -14.11 -18.57
CA HIS A 103 -5.51 -13.99 -20.02
C HIS A 103 -6.90 -14.48 -20.43
N GLN A 104 -7.43 -13.93 -21.51
CA GLN A 104 -8.77 -14.26 -22.01
C GLN A 104 -8.95 -15.79 -22.26
N ASN A 105 -7.89 -16.45 -22.68
CA ASN A 105 -7.88 -17.90 -22.97
C ASN A 105 -7.51 -18.74 -21.75
N SER A 106 -7.40 -18.16 -20.55
CA SER A 106 -7.07 -18.90 -19.34
C SER A 106 -8.13 -19.94 -19.02
N THR A 107 -7.66 -21.09 -18.54
CA THR A 107 -8.54 -22.14 -18.00
C THR A 107 -9.05 -21.81 -16.60
N LEU A 108 -8.39 -20.88 -15.89
CA LEU A 108 -8.81 -20.42 -14.56
C LEU A 108 -10.06 -19.53 -14.72
N LYS A 109 -11.18 -19.95 -14.13
CA LYS A 109 -12.47 -19.26 -14.22
C LYS A 109 -12.96 -18.68 -12.90
N SER A 110 -12.31 -19.03 -11.80
CA SER A 110 -12.67 -18.55 -10.47
C SER A 110 -11.44 -18.33 -9.59
N THR A 111 -11.56 -17.50 -8.56
CA THR A 111 -10.49 -17.26 -7.57
C THR A 111 -10.09 -18.53 -6.82
N LYS A 112 -11.00 -19.51 -6.70
CA LYS A 112 -10.74 -20.79 -6.02
C LYS A 112 -9.76 -21.69 -6.79
N GLU A 113 -9.65 -21.49 -8.11
CA GLU A 113 -8.78 -22.30 -8.98
C GLU A 113 -7.35 -21.74 -9.05
N VAL A 114 -7.13 -20.52 -8.55
CA VAL A 114 -5.84 -19.84 -8.68
C VAL A 114 -4.75 -20.48 -7.80
N ASP A 115 -5.12 -21.02 -6.63
CA ASP A 115 -4.15 -21.73 -5.77
C ASP A 115 -3.92 -23.17 -6.23
N ALA A 116 -3.38 -23.33 -7.44
CA ALA A 116 -3.07 -24.63 -8.03
C ALA A 116 -1.58 -24.77 -8.37
N LYS A 117 -1.09 -26.02 -8.37
CA LYS A 117 0.28 -26.32 -8.73
C LYS A 117 0.60 -25.87 -10.17
N GLY A 118 1.68 -25.13 -10.33
CA GLY A 118 2.12 -24.59 -11.63
C GLY A 118 1.57 -23.18 -11.91
N VAL A 119 0.57 -22.70 -11.18
CA VAL A 119 0.11 -21.32 -11.31
C VAL A 119 1.14 -20.36 -10.70
N LYS A 120 1.46 -19.30 -11.46
CA LYS A 120 2.37 -18.23 -11.04
C LYS A 120 1.58 -16.92 -10.96
N ILE A 121 1.71 -16.23 -9.85
CA ILE A 121 1.00 -14.96 -9.58
C ILE A 121 2.05 -13.86 -9.48
N ALA A 122 2.05 -12.93 -10.43
CA ALA A 122 2.92 -11.76 -10.36
C ALA A 122 2.33 -10.70 -9.43
N ALA A 123 3.12 -10.26 -8.45
CA ALA A 123 2.70 -9.25 -7.48
C ALA A 123 3.89 -8.41 -6.99
N PRO A 124 3.74 -7.08 -6.80
CA PRO A 124 4.78 -6.25 -6.19
C PRO A 124 5.11 -6.72 -4.78
N ALA A 125 6.40 -6.88 -4.51
CA ALA A 125 6.88 -7.30 -3.20
C ALA A 125 6.39 -6.36 -2.08
N LYS A 126 5.98 -6.94 -0.96
CA LYS A 126 5.48 -6.21 0.22
C LYS A 126 4.21 -5.37 -0.03
N ALA A 127 3.50 -5.55 -1.16
CA ALA A 127 2.15 -5.02 -1.32
C ALA A 127 1.19 -5.75 -0.36
N GLY A 128 0.12 -5.09 0.09
CA GLY A 128 -0.81 -5.69 1.07
C GLY A 128 -1.40 -7.02 0.59
N TYR A 129 -1.79 -7.09 -0.69
CA TYR A 129 -2.29 -8.33 -1.29
C TYR A 129 -1.19 -9.40 -1.48
N GLU A 130 0.07 -9.01 -1.75
CA GLU A 130 1.19 -9.96 -1.82
C GLU A 130 1.46 -10.58 -0.45
N LEU A 131 1.45 -9.79 0.62
CA LEU A 131 1.61 -10.29 1.99
C LEU A 131 0.48 -11.26 2.37
N TYR A 132 -0.75 -10.94 1.97
CA TYR A 132 -1.89 -11.85 2.14
C TYR A 132 -1.67 -13.16 1.37
N LEU A 133 -1.34 -13.10 0.08
CA LEU A 133 -1.10 -14.26 -0.77
C LEU A 133 0.04 -15.14 -0.21
N THR A 134 1.11 -14.53 0.30
CA THR A 134 2.23 -15.26 0.92
C THR A 134 1.76 -16.13 2.10
N SER A 135 0.74 -15.69 2.83
CA SER A 135 0.19 -16.45 3.97
C SER A 135 -0.93 -17.42 3.58
N ALA A 136 -1.63 -17.16 2.47
CA ALA A 136 -2.85 -17.88 2.09
C ALA A 136 -2.62 -19.00 1.08
N LEU A 137 -1.69 -18.81 0.13
CA LEU A 137 -1.43 -19.79 -0.92
C LEU A 137 -0.70 -21.03 -0.40
N LYS A 138 -1.08 -22.19 -0.92
CA LYS A 138 -0.49 -23.49 -0.59
C LYS A 138 0.20 -24.16 -1.77
N ASN A 139 -0.30 -23.93 -2.98
CA ASN A 139 0.09 -24.65 -4.18
C ASN A 139 0.68 -23.74 -5.27
N ALA A 140 0.09 -22.57 -5.46
CA ALA A 140 0.57 -21.58 -6.42
C ALA A 140 1.83 -20.87 -5.91
N SER A 141 2.61 -20.32 -6.82
CA SER A 141 3.83 -19.57 -6.51
C SER A 141 3.66 -18.08 -6.79
N ILE A 142 4.32 -17.24 -5.99
CA ILE A 142 4.33 -15.78 -6.18
C ILE A 142 5.63 -15.37 -6.88
N VAL A 143 5.48 -14.69 -8.01
CA VAL A 143 6.57 -13.99 -8.70
C VAL A 143 6.60 -12.55 -8.19
N ARG A 144 7.49 -12.27 -7.27
CA ARG A 144 7.63 -10.95 -6.66
C ARG A 144 8.30 -9.99 -7.62
N THR A 145 7.66 -8.86 -7.83
CA THR A 145 8.12 -7.82 -8.74
C THR A 145 8.52 -6.55 -7.99
N LYS A 146 9.22 -5.65 -8.68
CA LYS A 146 9.64 -4.37 -8.10
C LYS A 146 8.46 -3.43 -7.85
N ASN A 147 7.48 -3.42 -8.77
CA ASN A 147 6.33 -2.54 -8.74
C ASN A 147 5.18 -3.12 -9.59
N PHE A 148 4.03 -2.45 -9.60
CA PHE A 148 2.85 -2.89 -10.35
C PHE A 148 3.12 -2.97 -11.86
N ALA A 149 3.84 -2.00 -12.45
CA ALA A 149 4.19 -2.01 -13.87
C ALA A 149 5.00 -3.26 -14.25
N SER A 150 5.97 -3.64 -13.41
CA SER A 150 6.75 -4.87 -13.61
C SER A 150 5.89 -6.14 -13.51
N SER A 151 4.83 -6.12 -12.69
CA SER A 151 3.88 -7.26 -12.63
C SER A 151 3.10 -7.39 -13.93
N ILE A 152 2.63 -6.28 -14.49
CA ILE A 152 1.92 -6.26 -15.77
C ILE A 152 2.84 -6.69 -16.92
N GLN A 153 4.09 -6.25 -16.92
CA GLN A 153 5.06 -6.68 -17.92
C GLN A 153 5.24 -8.20 -17.91
N ILE A 154 5.52 -8.80 -16.74
CA ILE A 154 5.67 -10.26 -16.59
C ILE A 154 4.39 -10.99 -17.01
N PHE A 155 3.22 -10.46 -16.67
CA PHE A 155 1.94 -11.03 -17.08
C PHE A 155 1.76 -11.04 -18.60
N ASN A 156 2.16 -9.98 -19.30
CA ASN A 156 2.04 -9.89 -20.76
C ASN A 156 3.06 -10.76 -21.52
N GLU A 157 4.19 -11.08 -20.91
CA GLU A 157 5.28 -11.88 -21.50
C GLU A 157 5.09 -13.40 -21.33
N ASN A 158 4.16 -13.85 -20.52
CA ASN A 158 3.94 -15.27 -20.18
C ASN A 158 2.48 -15.69 -20.35
#